data_4fb1250cde965e28dbb5a4ef05bfc0e2
#
_entry.id   4fb1250cde965e28dbb5a4ef05bfc0e2
#
_cell.length_a   1.000
_cell.length_b   1.000
_cell.length_c   1.000
_cell.angle_alpha   90.00
_cell.angle_beta   90.00
_cell.angle_gamma   90.00
#
_symmetry.space_group_name_H-M   'P 1'
#
loop_
_entity.id
_entity.type
_entity.pdbx_description
1 polymer ?
#
loop_
_entity_poly.entity_id
_entity_poly.type
_entity_poly.pdbx_seq_one_letter_code
_entity_poly.pdbx_strand_id
1 'polypeptide(L)'
;FISTTSVCVTGLTTVDVATSFTHIGHIIILILIQIGGIGVMTFTSFFALSFMGKSSFTSKMMLKDMLNEDRTGGLFRVILNILFVTLFIEGIGAYFIYMDVRGSLPGGTQQELFYAMFHAVSAFCNAGISTLSGNMYDPLVADKYNLHFWIAMLIIFGGLGFPIVFNYLKLLHHLLMNGIKILIGKQKHYIHTPRIINVHTYIVVISTLILLITGTAFYLFFEYDNTLGDLPLRGKLANAFLGAVTPRTAGFNVADMATLAPPTLMLTLILMVIGAAPMSTGGGLKVTTVFVALVTTLNAAREKDKVEVRKREIAPFAIRRAFAIIMMYFMWVAIATWVLSYTEKGAPLFSLLF
;
A
#
# COMPACT_ATOMS: atom_id res chain seq x y z
N PHE A 1 16.23 15.67 -7.66
CA PHE A 1 15.31 15.31 -6.57
C PHE A 1 14.10 14.51 -7.10
N ILE A 2 13.29 15.07 -8.02
CA ILE A 2 12.06 14.38 -8.52
C ILE A 2 12.35 13.00 -9.11
N SER A 3 13.44 12.82 -9.87
CA SER A 3 13.82 11.52 -10.42
C SER A 3 14.12 10.49 -9.31
N THR A 4 14.83 10.91 -8.26
CA THR A 4 15.17 10.05 -7.12
C THR A 4 13.91 9.65 -6.35
N THR A 5 13.03 10.63 -6.03
CA THR A 5 11.78 10.35 -5.30
C THR A 5 10.83 9.47 -6.13
N SER A 6 10.83 9.60 -7.46
CA SER A 6 10.05 8.74 -8.36
C SER A 6 10.55 7.30 -8.36
N VAL A 7 11.87 7.06 -8.47
CA VAL A 7 12.45 5.70 -8.42
C VAL A 7 12.34 5.08 -7.03
N CYS A 8 12.55 5.87 -5.97
CA CYS A 8 12.39 5.40 -4.60
C CYS A 8 10.91 5.26 -4.18
N VAL A 9 9.98 5.69 -5.05
CA VAL A 9 8.54 5.65 -4.79
C VAL A 9 8.20 6.35 -3.46
N THR A 10 8.81 7.51 -3.22
CA THR A 10 8.66 8.27 -1.98
C THR A 10 7.55 9.31 -2.06
N GLY A 11 7.33 9.89 -3.24
CA GLY A 11 6.26 10.86 -3.51
C GLY A 11 6.52 12.29 -3.03
N LEU A 12 7.67 12.57 -2.47
CA LEU A 12 8.04 13.94 -2.06
C LEU A 12 8.40 14.80 -3.29
N THR A 13 7.87 16.00 -3.34
CA THR A 13 8.13 16.95 -4.42
C THR A 13 8.58 18.28 -3.85
N THR A 14 9.60 18.87 -4.48
CA THR A 14 10.11 20.22 -4.16
C THR A 14 9.52 21.30 -5.07
N VAL A 15 8.84 20.87 -6.12
CA VAL A 15 8.16 21.72 -7.10
C VAL A 15 6.84 21.07 -7.49
N ASP A 16 5.89 21.86 -7.95
CA ASP A 16 4.63 21.31 -8.48
C ASP A 16 4.91 20.54 -9.78
N VAL A 17 4.67 19.24 -9.75
CA VAL A 17 4.94 18.35 -10.89
C VAL A 17 4.03 18.68 -12.08
N ALA A 18 2.79 19.10 -11.82
CA ALA A 18 1.82 19.41 -12.87
C ALA A 18 2.26 20.56 -13.76
N THR A 19 2.83 21.61 -13.18
CA THR A 19 3.17 22.86 -13.88
C THR A 19 4.64 22.96 -14.25
N SER A 20 5.54 22.30 -13.52
CA SER A 20 7.00 22.43 -13.71
C SER A 20 7.57 21.49 -14.77
N PHE A 21 6.81 20.48 -15.22
CA PHE A 21 7.28 19.49 -16.18
C PHE A 21 6.46 19.50 -17.47
N THR A 22 7.14 19.27 -18.58
CA THR A 22 6.52 19.05 -19.88
C THR A 22 5.88 17.65 -19.92
N HIS A 23 5.05 17.39 -20.93
CA HIS A 23 4.47 16.07 -21.15
C HIS A 23 5.54 14.95 -21.22
N ILE A 24 6.69 15.22 -21.87
CA ILE A 24 7.82 14.28 -21.90
C ILE A 24 8.38 14.06 -20.49
N GLY A 25 8.47 15.11 -19.67
CA GLY A 25 8.88 15.01 -18.27
C GLY A 25 7.96 14.11 -17.45
N HIS A 26 6.65 14.23 -17.63
CA HIS A 26 5.67 13.35 -17.01
C HIS A 26 5.81 11.88 -17.44
N ILE A 27 6.09 11.62 -18.73
CA ILE A 27 6.37 10.27 -19.23
C ILE A 27 7.62 9.68 -18.56
N ILE A 28 8.70 10.47 -18.43
CA ILE A 28 9.92 10.03 -17.75
C ILE A 28 9.63 9.71 -16.28
N ILE A 29 8.89 10.57 -15.57
CA ILE A 29 8.48 10.34 -14.18
C ILE A 29 7.67 9.05 -14.08
N LEU A 30 6.70 8.82 -14.97
CA LEU A 30 5.89 7.59 -15.00
C LEU A 30 6.76 6.34 -15.15
N ILE A 31 7.71 6.34 -16.07
CA ILE A 31 8.65 5.23 -16.29
C ILE A 31 9.51 4.99 -15.03
N LEU A 32 9.99 6.06 -14.39
CA LEU A 32 10.80 5.96 -13.17
C LEU A 32 9.99 5.38 -12.01
N ILE A 33 8.73 5.79 -11.82
CA ILE A 33 7.82 5.21 -10.81
C ILE A 33 7.61 3.71 -11.09
N GLN A 34 7.36 3.34 -12.34
CA GLN A 34 7.13 1.94 -12.72
C GLN A 34 8.36 1.07 -12.45
N ILE A 35 9.55 1.54 -12.85
CA ILE A 35 10.82 0.84 -12.57
C ILE A 35 11.05 0.72 -11.07
N GLY A 36 10.79 1.79 -10.31
CA GLY A 36 10.93 1.82 -8.86
C GLY A 36 9.99 0.86 -8.16
N GLY A 37 8.69 0.90 -8.46
CA GLY A 37 7.68 0.02 -7.85
C GLY A 37 7.95 -1.46 -8.12
N ILE A 38 8.21 -1.83 -9.37
CA ILE A 38 8.57 -3.21 -9.74
C ILE A 38 9.93 -3.57 -9.12
N GLY A 39 10.91 -2.64 -9.13
CA GLY A 39 12.24 -2.84 -8.57
C GLY A 39 12.19 -3.18 -7.09
N VAL A 40 11.44 -2.43 -6.28
CA VAL A 40 11.28 -2.70 -4.84
C VAL A 40 10.67 -4.08 -4.60
N MET A 41 9.61 -4.46 -5.31
CA MET A 41 8.98 -5.77 -5.17
C MET A 41 9.90 -6.92 -5.60
N THR A 42 10.59 -6.77 -6.74
CA THR A 42 11.49 -7.82 -7.27
C THR A 42 12.75 -7.95 -6.43
N PHE A 43 13.36 -6.83 -6.01
CA PHE A 43 14.56 -6.82 -5.17
C PHE A 43 14.29 -7.47 -3.81
N THR A 44 13.21 -7.09 -3.14
CA THR A 44 12.83 -7.69 -1.85
C THR A 44 12.53 -9.19 -1.99
N SER A 45 11.90 -9.61 -3.08
CA SER A 45 11.65 -11.02 -3.40
C SER A 45 12.95 -11.78 -3.68
N PHE A 46 13.88 -11.17 -4.44
CA PHE A 46 15.20 -11.73 -4.74
C PHE A 46 16.03 -11.94 -3.46
N PHE A 47 16.12 -10.91 -2.61
CA PHE A 47 16.84 -11.03 -1.34
C PHE A 47 16.23 -12.10 -0.45
N ALA A 48 14.90 -12.15 -0.33
CA ALA A 48 14.23 -13.19 0.42
C ALA A 48 14.64 -14.59 -0.08
N LEU A 49 14.66 -14.83 -1.40
CA LEU A 49 15.06 -16.10 -2.01
C LEU A 49 16.56 -16.39 -1.84
N SER A 50 17.43 -15.40 -2.01
CA SER A 50 18.88 -15.55 -1.90
C SER A 50 19.33 -15.92 -0.49
N PHE A 51 18.67 -15.35 0.54
CA PHE A 51 18.93 -15.70 1.93
C PHE A 51 18.41 -17.10 2.32
N MET A 52 17.49 -17.70 1.55
CA MET A 52 17.03 -19.07 1.76
C MET A 52 18.18 -20.09 1.69
N GLY A 53 19.22 -19.84 0.88
CA GLY A 53 20.37 -20.74 0.73
C GLY A 53 21.23 -20.90 1.99
N LYS A 54 21.29 -19.88 2.85
CA LYS A 54 22.22 -19.78 4.00
C LYS A 54 21.54 -19.78 5.37
N SER A 55 20.21 -19.84 5.43
CA SER A 55 19.45 -19.69 6.68
C SER A 55 19.00 -21.02 7.28
N SER A 56 18.69 -21.00 8.60
CA SER A 56 18.12 -22.13 9.34
C SER A 56 16.88 -22.68 8.65
N PHE A 57 16.59 -23.98 8.82
CA PHE A 57 15.41 -24.68 8.29
C PHE A 57 14.11 -23.94 8.58
N THR A 58 13.97 -23.35 9.78
CA THR A 58 12.79 -22.57 10.18
C THR A 58 12.63 -21.28 9.37
N SER A 59 13.73 -20.58 9.06
CA SER A 59 13.71 -19.38 8.21
C SER A 59 13.38 -19.71 6.76
N LYS A 60 13.86 -20.85 6.25
CA LYS A 60 13.50 -21.35 4.91
C LYS A 60 12.01 -21.67 4.82
N MET A 61 11.45 -22.27 5.85
CA MET A 61 10.04 -22.62 5.89
C MET A 61 9.12 -21.38 5.93
N MET A 62 9.51 -20.34 6.69
CA MET A 62 8.80 -19.06 6.69
C MET A 62 8.85 -18.33 5.35
N LEU A 63 10.01 -18.27 4.71
CA LEU A 63 10.17 -17.66 3.40
C LEU A 63 9.43 -18.45 2.31
N LYS A 64 9.45 -19.78 2.38
CA LYS A 64 8.65 -20.65 1.52
C LYS A 64 7.16 -20.39 1.66
N ASP A 65 6.68 -20.24 2.90
CA ASP A 65 5.29 -19.88 3.19
C ASP A 65 4.94 -18.46 2.67
N MET A 66 5.87 -17.50 2.72
CA MET A 66 5.68 -16.15 2.19
C MET A 66 5.62 -16.10 0.66
N LEU A 67 6.49 -16.86 -0.02
CA LEU A 67 6.60 -16.86 -1.49
C LEU A 67 5.68 -17.89 -2.16
N ASN A 68 5.15 -18.86 -1.37
CA ASN A 68 4.31 -19.96 -1.86
C ASN A 68 4.91 -20.74 -3.04
N GLU A 69 6.24 -20.87 -3.08
CA GLU A 69 6.99 -21.56 -4.13
C GLU A 69 7.79 -22.76 -3.61
N ASP A 70 7.57 -23.93 -4.23
CA ASP A 70 8.18 -25.21 -3.84
C ASP A 70 9.53 -25.51 -4.55
N ARG A 71 9.98 -24.68 -5.52
CA ARG A 71 11.14 -24.99 -6.37
C ARG A 71 12.08 -23.80 -6.56
N THR A 72 13.38 -24.06 -6.44
CA THR A 72 14.51 -23.12 -6.57
C THR A 72 14.80 -22.65 -8.01
N GLY A 73 14.05 -23.11 -9.02
CA GLY A 73 14.23 -22.76 -10.43
C GLY A 73 13.40 -21.56 -10.92
N GLY A 74 12.74 -20.82 -10.04
CA GLY A 74 11.64 -19.93 -10.40
C GLY A 74 11.89 -18.44 -10.31
N LEU A 75 13.11 -17.92 -10.01
CA LEU A 75 13.30 -16.48 -9.84
C LEU A 75 12.79 -15.66 -11.04
N PHE A 76 13.15 -16.06 -12.25
CA PHE A 76 12.70 -15.41 -13.48
C PHE A 76 11.16 -15.49 -13.62
N ARG A 77 10.56 -16.63 -13.27
CA ARG A 77 9.10 -16.79 -13.27
C ARG A 77 8.42 -15.91 -12.23
N VAL A 78 9.01 -15.75 -11.03
CA VAL A 78 8.50 -14.85 -10.01
C VAL A 78 8.50 -13.41 -10.51
N ILE A 79 9.60 -12.96 -11.13
CA ILE A 79 9.70 -11.61 -11.72
C ILE A 79 8.64 -11.42 -12.82
N LEU A 80 8.48 -12.36 -13.73
CA LEU A 80 7.45 -12.30 -14.78
C LEU A 80 6.03 -12.26 -14.19
N ASN A 81 5.77 -13.03 -13.14
CA ASN A 81 4.48 -13.02 -12.46
C ASN A 81 4.23 -11.67 -11.77
N ILE A 82 5.24 -11.07 -11.12
CA ILE A 82 5.14 -9.73 -10.54
C ILE A 82 4.79 -8.72 -11.62
N LEU A 83 5.54 -8.71 -12.72
CA LEU A 83 5.32 -7.80 -13.85
C LEU A 83 3.90 -7.96 -14.42
N PHE A 84 3.48 -9.19 -14.69
CA PHE A 84 2.15 -9.48 -15.24
C PHE A 84 1.03 -9.00 -14.31
N VAL A 85 1.11 -9.34 -13.02
CA VAL A 85 0.08 -8.96 -12.03
C VAL A 85 0.02 -7.45 -11.86
N THR A 86 1.17 -6.78 -11.80
CA THR A 86 1.26 -5.33 -11.71
C THR A 86 0.58 -4.66 -12.89
N LEU A 87 1.02 -4.96 -14.12
CA LEU A 87 0.44 -4.37 -15.34
C LEU A 87 -1.05 -4.69 -15.50
N PHE A 88 -1.48 -5.88 -15.09
CA PHE A 88 -2.89 -6.27 -15.15
C PHE A 88 -3.76 -5.43 -14.21
N ILE A 89 -3.33 -5.23 -12.97
CA ILE A 89 -4.09 -4.43 -11.99
C ILE A 89 -4.05 -2.95 -12.37
N GLU A 90 -2.90 -2.43 -12.78
CA GLU A 90 -2.74 -1.05 -13.26
C GLU A 90 -3.61 -0.79 -14.49
N GLY A 91 -3.67 -1.73 -15.44
CA GLY A 91 -4.53 -1.62 -16.62
C GLY A 91 -6.02 -1.57 -16.28
N ILE A 92 -6.48 -2.41 -15.35
CA ILE A 92 -7.86 -2.38 -14.84
C ILE A 92 -8.14 -1.06 -14.14
N GLY A 93 -7.23 -0.61 -13.27
CA GLY A 93 -7.34 0.67 -12.57
C GLY A 93 -7.39 1.85 -13.52
N ALA A 94 -6.50 1.90 -14.52
CA ALA A 94 -6.49 2.92 -15.55
C ALA A 94 -7.80 2.98 -16.35
N TYR A 95 -8.37 1.83 -16.67
CA TYR A 95 -9.67 1.76 -17.35
C TYR A 95 -10.79 2.42 -16.52
N PHE A 96 -10.90 2.09 -15.23
CA PHE A 96 -11.94 2.68 -14.37
C PHE A 96 -11.68 4.17 -14.10
N ILE A 97 -10.44 4.58 -13.87
CA ILE A 97 -10.06 6.00 -13.73
C ILE A 97 -10.43 6.77 -15.00
N TYR A 98 -10.12 6.22 -16.19
CA TYR A 98 -10.48 6.85 -17.47
C TYR A 98 -11.99 7.05 -17.61
N MET A 99 -12.80 6.05 -17.22
CA MET A 99 -14.26 6.14 -17.28
C MET A 99 -14.80 7.28 -16.40
N ASP A 100 -14.18 7.53 -15.26
CA ASP A 100 -14.62 8.58 -14.32
C ASP A 100 -14.15 9.99 -14.75
N VAL A 101 -12.99 10.12 -15.40
CA VAL A 101 -12.46 11.44 -15.81
C VAL A 101 -12.82 11.84 -17.23
N ARG A 102 -13.47 10.94 -17.98
CA ARG A 102 -13.86 11.19 -19.37
C ARG A 102 -14.72 12.43 -19.49
N GLY A 103 -14.32 13.38 -20.36
CA GLY A 103 -15.00 14.65 -20.59
C GLY A 103 -14.77 15.70 -19.50
N SER A 104 -13.88 15.45 -18.52
CA SER A 104 -13.65 16.38 -17.40
C SER A 104 -12.32 17.14 -17.49
N LEU A 105 -11.34 16.59 -18.20
CA LEU A 105 -10.02 17.21 -18.27
C LEU A 105 -9.86 18.06 -19.56
N PRO A 106 -9.19 19.22 -19.47
CA PRO A 106 -8.82 20.01 -20.64
C PRO A 106 -7.81 19.22 -21.49
N GLY A 107 -7.96 19.23 -22.82
CA GLY A 107 -7.03 18.53 -23.74
C GLY A 107 -7.55 17.21 -24.33
N GLY A 108 -8.77 16.82 -23.98
CA GLY A 108 -9.50 15.75 -24.64
C GLY A 108 -9.00 14.34 -24.29
N THR A 109 -9.47 13.35 -25.05
CA THR A 109 -9.29 11.92 -24.79
C THR A 109 -7.84 11.47 -24.58
N GLN A 110 -6.89 12.08 -25.29
CA GLN A 110 -5.47 11.70 -25.15
C GLN A 110 -4.91 12.08 -23.78
N GLN A 111 -5.25 13.27 -23.29
CA GLN A 111 -4.80 13.73 -21.97
C GLN A 111 -5.51 12.97 -20.84
N GLU A 112 -6.78 12.67 -21.01
CA GLU A 112 -7.56 11.84 -20.06
C GLU A 112 -7.01 10.42 -19.93
N LEU A 113 -6.63 9.80 -21.07
CA LEU A 113 -6.01 8.48 -21.08
C LEU A 113 -4.64 8.50 -20.39
N PHE A 114 -3.83 9.52 -20.68
CA PHE A 114 -2.53 9.70 -20.03
C PHE A 114 -2.68 9.90 -18.52
N TYR A 115 -3.63 10.76 -18.11
CA TYR A 115 -3.97 10.98 -16.71
C TYR A 115 -4.32 9.65 -16.02
N ALA A 116 -5.21 8.87 -16.63
CA ALA A 116 -5.65 7.60 -16.07
C ALA A 116 -4.51 6.60 -15.90
N MET A 117 -3.64 6.47 -16.91
CA MET A 117 -2.47 5.61 -16.84
C MET A 117 -1.47 6.08 -15.77
N PHE A 118 -1.19 7.39 -15.75
CA PHE A 118 -0.26 7.98 -14.79
C PHE A 118 -0.71 7.74 -13.34
N HIS A 119 -1.98 8.04 -13.05
CA HIS A 119 -2.51 7.89 -11.70
C HIS A 119 -2.71 6.43 -11.29
N ALA A 120 -3.01 5.54 -12.24
CA ALA A 120 -3.08 4.11 -11.94
C ALA A 120 -1.72 3.55 -11.50
N VAL A 121 -0.66 3.87 -12.25
CA VAL A 121 0.72 3.48 -11.92
C VAL A 121 1.18 4.13 -10.62
N SER A 122 0.99 5.45 -10.48
CA SER A 122 1.38 6.20 -9.28
C SER A 122 0.67 5.67 -8.02
N ALA A 123 -0.61 5.32 -8.12
CA ALA A 123 -1.39 4.77 -7.01
C ALA A 123 -0.99 3.33 -6.66
N PHE A 124 -0.85 2.45 -7.64
CA PHE A 124 -0.44 1.06 -7.40
C PHE A 124 0.99 0.98 -6.84
N CYS A 125 1.91 1.77 -7.38
CA CYS A 125 3.27 1.85 -6.87
C CYS A 125 3.37 2.60 -5.53
N ASN A 126 2.30 3.23 -5.03
CA ASN A 126 2.29 4.08 -3.83
C ASN A 126 3.25 5.29 -3.94
N ALA A 127 3.33 5.90 -5.12
CA ALA A 127 4.23 7.04 -5.36
C ALA A 127 3.59 8.39 -5.01
N GLY A 128 2.26 8.53 -5.10
CA GLY A 128 1.54 9.75 -4.71
C GLY A 128 1.77 10.98 -5.58
N ILE A 129 2.51 10.84 -6.68
CA ILE A 129 2.75 11.92 -7.62
C ILE A 129 1.52 12.06 -8.52
N SER A 130 1.04 13.30 -8.68
CA SER A 130 -0.11 13.66 -9.52
C SER A 130 0.31 14.58 -10.66
N THR A 131 -0.43 14.55 -11.77
CA THR A 131 -0.35 15.52 -12.87
C THR A 131 -1.31 16.70 -12.69
N LEU A 132 -1.98 16.80 -11.55
CA LEU A 132 -2.79 17.94 -11.13
C LEU A 132 -2.17 18.60 -9.90
N SER A 133 -2.14 19.93 -9.85
CA SER A 133 -1.53 20.71 -8.77
C SER A 133 -2.24 20.49 -7.43
N GLY A 134 -3.57 20.39 -7.45
CA GLY A 134 -4.38 20.09 -6.26
C GLY A 134 -4.47 18.60 -5.92
N ASN A 135 -3.71 17.72 -6.58
CA ASN A 135 -3.80 16.27 -6.36
C ASN A 135 -5.27 15.78 -6.47
N MET A 136 -5.81 15.06 -5.47
CA MET A 136 -7.21 14.58 -5.50
C MET A 136 -8.22 15.63 -5.01
N TYR A 137 -7.78 16.75 -4.43
CA TYR A 137 -8.66 17.89 -4.11
C TYR A 137 -8.68 18.98 -5.20
N ASP A 138 -8.02 18.73 -6.35
CA ASP A 138 -8.09 19.62 -7.51
C ASP A 138 -9.54 19.76 -7.98
N PRO A 139 -10.03 21.00 -8.28
CA PRO A 139 -11.43 21.25 -8.69
C PRO A 139 -11.91 20.41 -9.87
N LEU A 140 -11.01 19.92 -10.73
CA LEU A 140 -11.34 19.07 -11.88
C LEU A 140 -11.76 17.65 -11.49
N VAL A 141 -11.34 17.19 -10.30
CA VAL A 141 -11.53 15.79 -9.87
C VAL A 141 -12.06 15.65 -8.44
N ALA A 142 -12.16 16.72 -7.67
CA ALA A 142 -12.57 16.68 -6.26
C ALA A 142 -13.95 16.08 -6.05
N ASP A 143 -14.88 16.21 -6.99
CA ASP A 143 -16.24 15.67 -6.98
C ASP A 143 -16.35 14.25 -7.59
N LYS A 144 -15.24 13.71 -8.10
CA LYS A 144 -15.18 12.38 -8.72
C LYS A 144 -14.97 11.28 -7.67
N TYR A 145 -15.99 11.02 -6.84
CA TYR A 145 -15.86 10.07 -5.72
C TYR A 145 -15.53 8.63 -6.12
N ASN A 146 -15.91 8.20 -7.33
CA ASN A 146 -15.52 6.89 -7.84
C ASN A 146 -14.02 6.85 -8.16
N LEU A 147 -13.45 7.92 -8.73
CA LEU A 147 -12.02 8.06 -8.94
C LEU A 147 -11.25 7.89 -7.63
N HIS A 148 -11.67 8.57 -6.55
CA HIS A 148 -11.06 8.45 -5.23
C HIS A 148 -11.10 7.00 -4.71
N PHE A 149 -12.22 6.31 -4.92
CA PHE A 149 -12.36 4.90 -4.57
C PHE A 149 -11.39 4.00 -5.35
N TRP A 150 -11.28 4.18 -6.68
CA TRP A 150 -10.38 3.35 -7.50
C TRP A 150 -8.92 3.60 -7.19
N ILE A 151 -8.52 4.86 -6.93
CA ILE A 151 -7.18 5.20 -6.46
C ILE A 151 -6.90 4.51 -5.12
N ALA A 152 -7.82 4.59 -4.16
CA ALA A 152 -7.67 3.90 -2.87
C ALA A 152 -7.52 2.39 -3.04
N MET A 153 -8.29 1.76 -3.94
CA MET A 153 -8.17 0.32 -4.22
C MET A 153 -6.81 -0.04 -4.81
N LEU A 154 -6.28 0.75 -5.75
CA LEU A 154 -4.95 0.55 -6.32
C LEU A 154 -3.85 0.64 -5.26
N ILE A 155 -3.91 1.64 -4.39
CA ILE A 155 -3.01 1.80 -3.25
C ILE A 155 -3.06 0.57 -2.34
N ILE A 156 -4.25 0.07 -2.02
CA ILE A 156 -4.41 -1.13 -1.19
C ILE A 156 -3.80 -2.35 -1.86
N PHE A 157 -4.04 -2.58 -3.17
CA PHE A 157 -3.45 -3.71 -3.88
C PHE A 157 -1.94 -3.64 -3.95
N GLY A 158 -1.35 -2.47 -4.22
CA GLY A 158 0.10 -2.25 -4.14
C GLY A 158 0.66 -2.50 -2.74
N GLY A 159 -0.04 -2.00 -1.70
CA GLY A 159 0.34 -2.13 -0.30
C GLY A 159 0.14 -3.52 0.31
N LEU A 160 -0.71 -4.39 -0.26
CA LEU A 160 -0.86 -5.78 0.19
C LEU A 160 0.35 -6.66 -0.19
N GLY A 161 1.08 -6.26 -1.22
CA GLY A 161 2.25 -6.98 -1.70
C GLY A 161 1.93 -8.15 -2.63
N PHE A 162 2.87 -8.39 -3.54
CA PHE A 162 2.75 -9.39 -4.60
C PHE A 162 2.32 -10.79 -4.11
N PRO A 163 2.91 -11.39 -3.05
CA PRO A 163 2.58 -12.76 -2.67
C PRO A 163 1.11 -12.94 -2.29
N ILE A 164 0.54 -11.92 -1.63
CA ILE A 164 -0.86 -11.95 -1.19
C ILE A 164 -1.80 -11.78 -2.37
N VAL A 165 -1.56 -10.78 -3.20
CA VAL A 165 -2.35 -10.54 -4.42
C VAL A 165 -2.32 -11.77 -5.33
N PHE A 166 -1.14 -12.37 -5.53
CA PHE A 166 -0.98 -13.59 -6.34
C PHE A 166 -1.73 -14.79 -5.75
N ASN A 167 -1.72 -14.97 -4.43
CA ASN A 167 -2.49 -16.03 -3.77
C ASN A 167 -4.00 -15.85 -3.96
N TYR A 168 -4.50 -14.60 -3.88
CA TYR A 168 -5.91 -14.34 -4.15
C TYR A 168 -6.29 -14.52 -5.62
N LEU A 169 -5.43 -14.12 -6.56
CA LEU A 169 -5.65 -14.38 -7.98
C LEU A 169 -5.66 -15.88 -8.29
N LYS A 170 -4.75 -16.68 -7.69
CA LYS A 170 -4.79 -18.15 -7.79
C LYS A 170 -6.07 -18.73 -7.22
N LEU A 171 -6.53 -18.24 -6.06
CA LEU A 171 -7.78 -18.67 -5.46
C LEU A 171 -8.97 -18.37 -6.39
N LEU A 172 -9.04 -17.14 -6.90
CA LEU A 172 -10.10 -16.72 -7.81
C LEU A 172 -10.10 -17.57 -9.10
N HIS A 173 -8.93 -17.77 -9.70
CA HIS A 173 -8.77 -18.65 -10.88
C HIS A 173 -9.26 -20.07 -10.58
N HIS A 174 -8.88 -20.63 -9.43
CA HIS A 174 -9.31 -21.98 -9.03
C HIS A 174 -10.84 -22.05 -8.81
N LEU A 175 -11.44 -21.06 -8.17
CA LEU A 175 -12.90 -20.97 -7.99
C LEU A 175 -13.63 -20.89 -9.34
N LEU A 176 -13.16 -20.01 -10.22
CA LEU A 176 -13.74 -19.84 -11.56
C LEU A 176 -13.63 -21.13 -12.39
N MET A 177 -12.44 -21.75 -12.42
CA MET A 177 -12.22 -22.98 -13.18
C MET A 177 -13.05 -24.16 -12.65
N ASN A 178 -13.20 -24.29 -11.31
CA ASN A 178 -14.07 -25.30 -10.72
C ASN A 178 -15.54 -25.02 -11.08
N GLY A 179 -15.99 -23.77 -10.99
CA GLY A 179 -17.33 -23.38 -11.40
C GLY A 179 -17.62 -23.70 -12.87
N ILE A 180 -16.71 -23.35 -13.78
CA ILE A 180 -16.80 -23.65 -15.21
C ILE A 180 -16.82 -25.17 -15.46
N LYS A 181 -15.95 -25.95 -14.80
CA LYS A 181 -15.91 -27.42 -14.94
C LYS A 181 -17.20 -28.09 -14.48
N ILE A 182 -17.82 -27.58 -13.41
CA ILE A 182 -19.13 -28.06 -12.93
C ILE A 182 -20.22 -27.70 -13.92
N LEU A 183 -20.25 -26.46 -14.44
CA LEU A 183 -21.24 -26.00 -15.45
C LEU A 183 -21.16 -26.79 -16.75
N ILE A 184 -19.95 -27.17 -17.20
CA ILE A 184 -19.73 -27.96 -18.42
C ILE A 184 -19.94 -29.48 -18.17
N GLY A 185 -20.29 -29.89 -16.95
CA GLY A 185 -20.51 -31.30 -16.59
C GLY A 185 -19.25 -32.16 -16.51
N LYS A 186 -18.04 -31.54 -16.60
CA LYS A 186 -16.75 -32.25 -16.48
C LYS A 186 -16.43 -32.69 -15.06
N GLN A 187 -17.15 -32.17 -14.07
CA GLN A 187 -16.90 -32.43 -12.65
C GLN A 187 -18.20 -32.41 -11.85
N LYS A 188 -18.48 -33.46 -11.05
CA LYS A 188 -19.72 -33.58 -10.25
C LYS A 188 -19.66 -32.85 -8.90
N HIS A 189 -18.46 -32.67 -8.35
CA HIS A 189 -18.27 -32.05 -7.03
C HIS A 189 -17.15 -31.04 -7.04
N TYR A 190 -17.27 -30.03 -6.17
CA TYR A 190 -16.21 -29.03 -5.92
C TYR A 190 -14.99 -29.68 -5.26
N ILE A 191 -13.82 -29.60 -5.89
CA ILE A 191 -12.56 -30.06 -5.29
C ILE A 191 -12.06 -29.00 -4.34
N HIS A 192 -12.15 -29.29 -3.06
CA HIS A 192 -11.62 -28.40 -2.02
C HIS A 192 -10.10 -28.54 -1.94
N THR A 193 -9.37 -27.47 -2.29
CA THR A 193 -7.93 -27.41 -2.09
C THR A 193 -7.63 -26.83 -0.70
N PRO A 194 -7.12 -27.63 0.25
CA PRO A 194 -6.76 -27.11 1.56
C PRO A 194 -5.54 -26.18 1.46
N ARG A 195 -5.60 -25.02 2.12
CA ARG A 195 -4.48 -24.11 2.44
C ARG A 195 -3.95 -23.19 1.33
N ILE A 196 -4.84 -22.57 0.55
CA ILE A 196 -4.41 -21.44 -0.31
C ILE A 196 -4.06 -20.18 0.54
N ILE A 197 -4.71 -20.01 1.70
CA ILE A 197 -4.49 -18.86 2.59
C ILE A 197 -3.53 -19.25 3.72
N ASN A 198 -2.31 -18.72 3.67
CA ASN A 198 -1.28 -18.88 4.71
C ASN A 198 -1.56 -17.96 5.91
N VAL A 199 -0.96 -18.29 7.07
CA VAL A 199 -1.07 -17.46 8.29
C VAL A 199 -0.57 -16.04 8.04
N HIS A 200 0.50 -15.88 7.26
CA HIS A 200 1.03 -14.58 6.86
C HIS A 200 -0.02 -13.75 6.09
N THR A 201 -0.65 -14.33 5.07
CA THR A 201 -1.73 -13.69 4.29
C THR A 201 -2.90 -13.28 5.20
N TYR A 202 -3.28 -14.15 6.14
CA TYR A 202 -4.34 -13.85 7.10
C TYR A 202 -3.99 -12.65 7.99
N ILE A 203 -2.79 -12.64 8.57
CA ILE A 203 -2.32 -11.53 9.42
C ILE A 203 -2.37 -10.21 8.64
N VAL A 204 -1.79 -10.18 7.44
CA VAL A 204 -1.73 -8.95 6.63
C VAL A 204 -3.13 -8.45 6.28
N VAL A 205 -4.00 -9.33 5.80
CA VAL A 205 -5.36 -8.94 5.36
C VAL A 205 -6.20 -8.43 6.53
N ILE A 206 -6.22 -9.16 7.65
CA ILE A 206 -6.99 -8.75 8.82
C ILE A 206 -6.46 -7.43 9.41
N SER A 207 -5.15 -7.31 9.57
CA SER A 207 -4.55 -6.07 10.09
C SER A 207 -4.81 -4.88 9.15
N THR A 208 -4.70 -5.09 7.83
CA THR A 208 -5.03 -4.06 6.85
C THR A 208 -6.50 -3.65 6.94
N LEU A 209 -7.43 -4.60 7.00
CA LEU A 209 -8.86 -4.31 7.14
C LEU A 209 -9.18 -3.54 8.42
N ILE A 210 -8.60 -3.95 9.55
CA ILE A 210 -8.78 -3.24 10.83
C ILE A 210 -8.29 -1.80 10.70
N LEU A 211 -7.08 -1.58 10.16
CA LEU A 211 -6.53 -0.22 9.98
C LEU A 211 -7.37 0.63 9.03
N LEU A 212 -7.88 0.06 7.94
CA LEU A 212 -8.74 0.78 6.99
C LEU A 212 -10.08 1.15 7.62
N ILE A 213 -10.74 0.22 8.30
CA ILE A 213 -12.04 0.48 8.92
C ILE A 213 -11.90 1.52 10.05
N THR A 214 -10.94 1.33 10.95
CA THR A 214 -10.73 2.25 12.07
C THR A 214 -10.24 3.61 11.57
N GLY A 215 -9.29 3.65 10.62
CA GLY A 215 -8.81 4.88 10.03
C GLY A 215 -9.91 5.67 9.33
N THR A 216 -10.73 5.01 8.51
CA THR A 216 -11.87 5.66 7.84
C THR A 216 -12.91 6.18 8.84
N ALA A 217 -13.23 5.40 9.86
CA ALA A 217 -14.20 5.80 10.87
C ALA A 217 -13.73 7.03 11.67
N PHE A 218 -12.46 7.03 12.11
CA PHE A 218 -11.90 8.19 12.83
C PHE A 218 -11.70 9.41 11.92
N TYR A 219 -11.24 9.23 10.68
CA TYR A 219 -11.15 10.33 9.73
C TYR A 219 -12.53 10.97 9.48
N LEU A 220 -13.53 10.14 9.22
CA LEU A 220 -14.91 10.60 9.05
C LEU A 220 -15.44 11.32 10.30
N PHE A 221 -15.14 10.81 11.48
CA PHE A 221 -15.59 11.39 12.74
C PHE A 221 -14.97 12.76 13.02
N PHE A 222 -13.64 12.91 12.82
CA PHE A 222 -12.94 14.14 13.11
C PHE A 222 -13.13 15.23 12.05
N GLU A 223 -13.33 14.85 10.78
CA GLU A 223 -13.47 15.78 9.66
C GLU A 223 -14.92 16.00 9.23
N TYR A 224 -15.90 15.41 9.92
CA TYR A 224 -17.31 15.41 9.48
C TYR A 224 -17.88 16.80 9.24
N ASP A 225 -17.56 17.77 10.11
CA ASP A 225 -18.00 19.16 10.05
C ASP A 225 -16.86 20.12 9.63
N ASN A 226 -15.67 19.59 9.31
CA ASN A 226 -14.52 20.35 8.85
C ASN A 226 -14.35 20.19 7.34
N THR A 227 -13.30 19.53 6.88
CA THR A 227 -12.98 19.37 5.44
C THR A 227 -14.03 18.57 4.66
N LEU A 228 -14.84 17.76 5.34
CA LEU A 228 -15.93 17.00 4.74
C LEU A 228 -17.31 17.70 4.86
N GLY A 229 -17.39 18.87 5.52
CA GLY A 229 -18.65 19.53 5.89
C GLY A 229 -19.64 19.67 4.73
N ASP A 230 -19.20 20.28 3.65
CA ASP A 230 -20.02 20.62 2.49
C ASP A 230 -20.28 19.45 1.51
N LEU A 231 -19.66 18.26 1.76
CA LEU A 231 -19.76 17.13 0.85
C LEU A 231 -21.03 16.29 1.10
N PRO A 232 -21.63 15.73 0.05
CA PRO A 232 -22.69 14.73 0.21
C PRO A 232 -22.13 13.48 0.90
N LEU A 233 -22.99 12.67 1.54
CA LEU A 233 -22.59 11.49 2.29
C LEU A 233 -21.65 10.55 1.51
N ARG A 234 -21.92 10.37 0.20
CA ARG A 234 -21.05 9.59 -0.69
C ARG A 234 -19.65 10.19 -0.79
N GLY A 235 -19.56 11.52 -0.90
CA GLY A 235 -18.30 12.25 -0.93
C GLY A 235 -17.56 12.15 0.41
N LYS A 236 -18.27 12.32 1.53
CA LYS A 236 -17.72 12.16 2.88
C LYS A 236 -17.08 10.77 3.05
N LEU A 237 -17.79 9.71 2.64
CA LEU A 237 -17.28 8.33 2.74
C LEU A 237 -16.08 8.07 1.81
N ALA A 238 -16.13 8.54 0.56
CA ALA A 238 -15.05 8.33 -0.40
C ALA A 238 -13.76 9.04 0.02
N ASN A 239 -13.89 10.31 0.45
CA ASN A 239 -12.75 11.11 0.90
C ASN A 239 -12.19 10.61 2.25
N ALA A 240 -13.04 10.23 3.21
CA ALA A 240 -12.58 9.62 4.45
C ALA A 240 -11.87 8.29 4.21
N PHE A 241 -12.36 7.48 3.27
CA PHE A 241 -11.72 6.22 2.90
C PHE A 241 -10.34 6.46 2.26
N LEU A 242 -10.24 7.33 1.24
CA LEU A 242 -8.96 7.66 0.63
C LEU A 242 -8.02 8.36 1.64
N GLY A 243 -8.54 9.25 2.50
CA GLY A 243 -7.80 9.91 3.57
C GLY A 243 -7.23 8.94 4.61
N ALA A 244 -7.88 7.79 4.85
CA ALA A 244 -7.36 6.73 5.72
C ALA A 244 -6.37 5.79 4.99
N VAL A 245 -6.51 5.63 3.68
CA VAL A 245 -5.63 4.78 2.85
C VAL A 245 -4.30 5.47 2.57
N THR A 246 -4.33 6.75 2.22
CA THR A 246 -3.18 7.52 1.73
C THR A 246 -1.99 7.62 2.70
N PRO A 247 -2.17 7.75 4.04
CA PRO A 247 -1.05 7.79 4.99
C PRO A 247 -0.20 6.52 5.00
N ARG A 248 -0.74 5.43 4.49
CA ARG A 248 0.00 4.17 4.37
C ARG A 248 0.96 4.18 3.18
N THR A 249 1.74 5.26 3.07
CA THR A 249 2.81 5.50 2.11
C THR A 249 2.35 5.70 0.66
N ALA A 250 1.16 6.29 0.44
CA ALA A 250 0.65 6.51 -0.91
C ALA A 250 0.76 7.97 -1.40
N GLY A 251 0.52 8.97 -0.55
CA GLY A 251 0.76 10.38 -0.86
C GLY A 251 -0.34 11.09 -1.68
N PHE A 252 -1.53 10.50 -1.86
CA PHE A 252 -2.65 11.16 -2.53
C PHE A 252 -3.51 11.96 -1.56
N ASN A 253 -3.48 13.28 -1.63
CA ASN A 253 -4.18 14.16 -0.72
C ASN A 253 -5.61 14.43 -1.20
N VAL A 254 -6.59 14.26 -0.30
CA VAL A 254 -8.02 14.56 -0.52
C VAL A 254 -8.43 15.95 -0.01
N ALA A 255 -7.56 16.59 0.75
CA ALA A 255 -7.69 17.94 1.29
C ALA A 255 -6.30 18.54 1.50
N ASP A 256 -6.24 19.85 1.67
CA ASP A 256 -5.01 20.51 2.09
C ASP A 256 -4.69 20.06 3.54
N MET A 257 -3.48 19.57 3.75
CA MET A 257 -3.00 19.12 5.07
C MET A 257 -3.06 20.20 6.13
N ALA A 258 -2.93 21.49 5.73
CA ALA A 258 -3.01 22.62 6.64
C ALA A 258 -4.44 22.86 7.18
N THR A 259 -5.46 22.35 6.52
CA THR A 259 -6.88 22.52 6.90
C THR A 259 -7.41 21.37 7.74
N LEU A 260 -6.65 20.30 7.91
CA LEU A 260 -7.06 19.14 8.70
C LEU A 260 -7.08 19.45 10.21
N ALA A 261 -8.06 18.88 10.89
CA ALA A 261 -8.14 18.97 12.34
C ALA A 261 -6.93 18.30 13.03
N PRO A 262 -6.43 18.84 14.16
CA PRO A 262 -5.29 18.26 14.89
C PRO A 262 -5.45 16.76 15.23
N PRO A 263 -6.63 16.25 15.64
CA PRO A 263 -6.80 14.81 15.83
C PRO A 263 -6.61 13.99 14.56
N THR A 264 -7.01 14.52 13.39
CA THR A 264 -6.81 13.87 12.09
C THR A 264 -5.34 13.82 11.72
N LEU A 265 -4.58 14.89 11.98
CA LEU A 265 -3.13 14.89 11.77
C LEU A 265 -2.42 13.86 12.66
N MET A 266 -2.84 13.71 13.93
CA MET A 266 -2.32 12.66 14.80
C MET A 266 -2.67 11.24 14.29
N LEU A 267 -3.91 11.05 13.83
CA LEU A 267 -4.31 9.79 13.20
C LEU A 267 -3.46 9.46 11.97
N THR A 268 -3.23 10.45 11.10
CA THR A 268 -2.37 10.30 9.91
C THR A 268 -0.95 9.91 10.30
N LEU A 269 -0.34 10.55 11.29
CA LEU A 269 1.00 10.17 11.79
C LEU A 269 1.04 8.71 12.24
N ILE A 270 0.05 8.25 13.01
CA ILE A 270 -0.03 6.86 13.46
C ILE A 270 -0.14 5.90 12.27
N LEU A 271 -0.97 6.24 11.28
CA LEU A 271 -1.14 5.43 10.07
C LEU A 271 0.11 5.43 9.17
N MET A 272 0.89 6.54 9.13
CA MET A 272 2.17 6.62 8.40
C MET A 272 3.24 5.71 9.02
N VAL A 273 3.29 5.60 10.36
CA VAL A 273 4.18 4.67 11.06
C VAL A 273 3.84 3.21 10.71
N ILE A 274 2.55 2.87 10.64
CA ILE A 274 2.09 1.52 10.29
C ILE A 274 1.96 1.40 8.77
N GLY A 275 3.07 1.08 8.12
CA GLY A 275 3.14 0.98 6.67
C GLY A 275 2.45 -0.25 6.09
N ALA A 276 2.93 -0.65 4.93
CA ALA A 276 2.34 -1.71 4.11
C ALA A 276 2.85 -3.12 4.47
N ALA A 277 2.40 -4.14 3.71
CA ALA A 277 2.84 -5.52 3.88
C ALA A 277 4.31 -5.74 3.45
N PRO A 278 4.96 -6.79 3.91
CA PRO A 278 6.22 -7.25 3.33
C PRO A 278 6.08 -7.55 1.83
N MET A 279 7.13 -7.27 1.05
CA MET A 279 7.15 -7.45 -0.42
C MET A 279 6.08 -6.65 -1.16
N SER A 280 5.69 -5.50 -0.63
CA SER A 280 4.81 -4.50 -1.23
C SER A 280 5.60 -3.29 -1.71
N THR A 281 4.94 -2.41 -2.45
CA THR A 281 5.49 -1.11 -2.86
C THR A 281 5.58 -0.11 -1.71
N GLY A 282 4.77 -0.27 -0.65
CA GLY A 282 4.73 0.68 0.46
C GLY A 282 5.88 0.53 1.47
N GLY A 283 6.28 1.63 2.07
CA GLY A 283 7.32 1.76 3.10
C GLY A 283 6.83 1.51 4.53
N GLY A 284 7.42 2.19 5.49
CA GLY A 284 7.08 2.17 6.92
C GLY A 284 7.37 0.85 7.64
N LEU A 285 7.00 0.79 8.94
CA LEU A 285 7.00 -0.46 9.69
C LEU A 285 6.00 -1.42 9.09
N LYS A 286 6.48 -2.60 8.69
CA LYS A 286 5.60 -3.59 8.05
C LYS A 286 4.47 -4.00 8.98
N VAL A 287 3.25 -4.06 8.45
CA VAL A 287 2.04 -4.38 9.21
C VAL A 287 2.17 -5.68 10.02
N THR A 288 2.91 -6.67 9.51
CA THR A 288 3.21 -7.92 10.22
C THR A 288 4.11 -7.71 11.45
N THR A 289 5.08 -6.78 11.37
CA THR A 289 5.97 -6.44 12.48
C THR A 289 5.18 -5.82 13.63
N VAL A 290 4.32 -4.84 13.29
CA VAL A 290 3.44 -4.19 14.27
C VAL A 290 2.44 -5.19 14.86
N PHE A 291 1.83 -6.05 14.04
CA PHE A 291 0.93 -7.10 14.51
C PHE A 291 1.60 -8.05 15.51
N VAL A 292 2.79 -8.54 15.19
CA VAL A 292 3.54 -9.44 16.08
C VAL A 292 3.84 -8.76 17.41
N ALA A 293 4.29 -7.50 17.39
CA ALA A 293 4.56 -6.75 18.60
C ALA A 293 3.30 -6.55 19.44
N LEU A 294 2.19 -6.13 18.83
CA LEU A 294 0.91 -5.92 19.52
C LEU A 294 0.38 -7.21 20.16
N VAL A 295 0.36 -8.31 19.40
CA VAL A 295 -0.13 -9.61 19.94
C VAL A 295 0.78 -10.11 21.06
N THR A 296 2.10 -9.92 20.94
CA THR A 296 3.05 -10.28 22.00
C THR A 296 2.79 -9.46 23.25
N THR A 297 2.65 -8.14 23.14
CA THR A 297 2.37 -7.25 24.27
C THR A 297 1.03 -7.62 24.94
N LEU A 298 -0.02 -7.88 24.16
CA LEU A 298 -1.32 -8.29 24.68
C LEU A 298 -1.28 -9.67 25.39
N ASN A 299 -0.48 -10.61 24.86
CA ASN A 299 -0.31 -11.92 25.50
C ASN A 299 0.52 -11.82 26.79
N ALA A 300 1.58 -10.99 26.78
CA ALA A 300 2.35 -10.70 28.00
C ALA A 300 1.48 -10.07 29.09
N ALA A 301 0.60 -9.12 28.73
CA ALA A 301 -0.35 -8.50 29.68
C ALA A 301 -1.41 -9.51 30.19
N ARG A 302 -1.61 -10.64 29.51
CA ARG A 302 -2.50 -11.73 29.92
C ARG A 302 -1.77 -12.90 30.54
N GLU A 303 -0.49 -12.76 30.88
CA GLU A 303 0.37 -13.79 31.48
C GLU A 303 0.42 -15.10 30.69
N LYS A 304 0.36 -15.00 29.34
CA LYS A 304 0.47 -16.16 28.46
C LYS A 304 1.91 -16.36 28.00
N ASP A 305 2.47 -17.53 28.26
CA ASP A 305 3.86 -17.89 27.90
C ASP A 305 4.07 -18.01 26.39
N LYS A 306 3.03 -18.31 25.61
CA LYS A 306 3.12 -18.55 24.18
C LYS A 306 2.30 -17.55 23.37
N VAL A 307 2.92 -17.06 22.31
CA VAL A 307 2.26 -16.19 21.33
C VAL A 307 1.76 -17.04 20.18
N GLU A 308 0.46 -17.28 20.13
CA GLU A 308 -0.17 -18.12 19.09
C GLU A 308 -1.13 -17.33 18.20
N VAL A 309 -1.07 -17.58 16.89
CA VAL A 309 -2.03 -17.10 15.92
C VAL A 309 -2.60 -18.29 15.13
N ARG A 310 -3.91 -18.46 15.16
CA ARG A 310 -4.59 -19.62 14.54
C ARG A 310 -3.98 -20.98 14.92
N LYS A 311 -3.72 -21.20 16.21
CA LYS A 311 -3.09 -22.42 16.74
C LYS A 311 -1.68 -22.69 16.23
N ARG A 312 -0.98 -21.65 15.75
CA ARG A 312 0.45 -21.72 15.39
C ARG A 312 1.23 -20.78 16.27
N GLU A 313 2.26 -21.27 16.90
CA GLU A 313 3.18 -20.50 17.73
C GLU A 313 4.08 -19.61 16.85
N ILE A 314 4.21 -18.34 17.22
CA ILE A 314 5.15 -17.42 16.60
C ILE A 314 6.54 -17.67 17.18
N ALA A 315 7.52 -17.91 16.32
CA ALA A 315 8.87 -18.22 16.76
C ALA A 315 9.49 -17.07 17.59
N PRO A 316 10.16 -17.36 18.73
CA PRO A 316 10.72 -16.34 19.61
C PRO A 316 11.69 -15.38 18.94
N PHE A 317 12.43 -15.84 17.93
CA PHE A 317 13.31 -14.98 17.17
C PHE A 317 12.56 -13.92 16.35
N ALA A 318 11.37 -14.26 15.83
CA ALA A 318 10.54 -13.31 15.07
C ALA A 318 10.00 -12.20 15.98
N ILE A 319 9.66 -12.54 17.22
CA ILE A 319 9.24 -11.58 18.24
C ILE A 319 10.39 -10.61 18.56
N ARG A 320 11.58 -11.12 18.88
CA ARG A 320 12.75 -10.28 19.17
C ARG A 320 13.11 -9.37 18.00
N ARG A 321 13.05 -9.90 16.77
CA ARG A 321 13.30 -9.13 15.55
C ARG A 321 12.26 -8.02 15.37
N ALA A 322 10.99 -8.28 15.64
CA ALA A 322 9.93 -7.27 15.52
C ALA A 322 10.18 -6.09 16.47
N PHE A 323 10.47 -6.34 17.74
CA PHE A 323 10.79 -5.28 18.69
C PHE A 323 12.07 -4.53 18.33
N ALA A 324 13.13 -5.23 17.89
CA ALA A 324 14.38 -4.60 17.45
C ALA A 324 14.14 -3.64 16.26
N ILE A 325 13.34 -4.04 15.27
CA ILE A 325 12.99 -3.20 14.12
C ILE A 325 12.21 -1.95 14.58
N ILE A 326 11.23 -2.12 15.46
CA ILE A 326 10.42 -1.00 15.98
C ILE A 326 11.32 -0.02 16.75
N MET A 327 12.18 -0.51 17.63
CA MET A 327 13.11 0.34 18.40
C MET A 327 14.07 1.12 17.49
N MET A 328 14.66 0.43 16.50
CA MET A 328 15.54 1.09 15.52
C MET A 328 14.78 2.14 14.68
N TYR A 329 13.55 1.87 14.28
CA TYR A 329 12.73 2.82 13.53
C TYR A 329 12.50 4.10 14.34
N PHE A 330 12.03 3.99 15.57
CA PHE A 330 11.81 5.17 16.42
C PHE A 330 13.10 5.90 16.77
N MET A 331 14.21 5.19 16.94
CA MET A 331 15.52 5.79 17.13
C MET A 331 15.92 6.66 15.94
N TRP A 332 15.75 6.15 14.71
CA TRP A 332 16.05 6.91 13.50
C TRP A 332 15.10 8.10 13.30
N VAL A 333 13.80 7.94 13.57
CA VAL A 333 12.85 9.07 13.56
C VAL A 333 13.27 10.15 14.56
N ALA A 334 13.63 9.77 15.79
CA ALA A 334 14.07 10.71 16.79
C ALA A 334 15.37 11.47 16.38
N ILE A 335 16.36 10.75 15.82
CA ILE A 335 17.60 11.36 15.32
C ILE A 335 17.30 12.32 14.16
N ALA A 336 16.48 11.90 13.20
CA ALA A 336 16.10 12.73 12.06
C ALA A 336 15.38 14.01 12.51
N THR A 337 14.39 13.88 13.40
CA THR A 337 13.66 15.03 13.95
C THR A 337 14.58 15.96 14.72
N TRP A 338 15.52 15.42 15.49
CA TRP A 338 16.51 16.23 16.22
C TRP A 338 17.42 17.01 15.27
N VAL A 339 17.93 16.39 14.21
CA VAL A 339 18.72 17.07 13.18
C VAL A 339 17.91 18.15 12.47
N LEU A 340 16.66 17.83 12.05
CA LEU A 340 15.78 18.80 11.41
C LEU A 340 15.44 19.99 12.33
N SER A 341 15.26 19.77 13.62
CA SER A 341 15.00 20.85 14.58
C SER A 341 16.17 21.83 14.71
N TYR A 342 17.40 21.37 14.42
CA TYR A 342 18.58 22.22 14.41
C TYR A 342 18.71 23.00 13.08
N THR A 343 18.35 22.39 11.94
CA THR A 343 18.48 23.02 10.61
C THR A 343 17.32 23.96 10.30
N GLU A 344 16.09 23.58 10.64
CA GLU A 344 14.86 24.32 10.35
C GLU A 344 14.41 25.16 11.56
N LYS A 345 15.16 26.23 11.84
CA LYS A 345 14.88 27.13 12.96
C LYS A 345 13.52 27.80 12.80
N GLY A 346 12.59 27.51 13.70
CA GLY A 346 11.25 28.13 13.73
C GLY A 346 10.11 27.24 13.25
N ALA A 347 10.40 26.07 12.69
CA ALA A 347 9.35 25.09 12.38
C ALA A 347 8.84 24.43 13.67
N PRO A 348 7.51 24.31 13.86
CA PRO A 348 6.97 23.62 15.03
C PRO A 348 7.36 22.13 15.00
N LEU A 349 7.66 21.56 16.17
CA LEU A 349 8.11 20.16 16.29
C LEU A 349 7.17 19.16 15.59
N PHE A 350 5.88 19.46 15.64
CA PHE A 350 4.86 18.63 14.98
C PHE A 350 5.03 18.57 13.44
N SER A 351 5.34 19.70 12.82
CA SER A 351 5.63 19.75 11.36
C SER A 351 6.92 19.03 10.97
N LEU A 352 7.89 18.94 11.90
CA LEU A 352 9.13 18.20 11.67
C LEU A 352 8.96 16.69 11.79
N LEU A 353 7.94 16.24 12.54
CA LEU A 353 7.58 14.82 12.68
C LEU A 353 6.74 14.33 11.50
N PHE A 354 5.95 15.23 10.91
CA PHE A 354 5.08 14.93 9.77
C PHE A 354 5.86 14.92 8.46
#